data_07164a6933285b1f1dc4c4af3f2674c3
#
_entry.id   07164a6933285b1f1dc4c4af3f2674c3
#
_cell.length_a   1.000
_cell.length_b   1.000
_cell.length_c   1.000
_cell.angle_alpha   90.00
_cell.angle_beta   90.00
_cell.angle_gamma   90.00
#
_symmetry.space_group_name_H-M   'P 1'
#
loop_
_entity.id
_entity.type
_entity.pdbx_description
1 polymer ?
#
loop_
_entity_poly.entity_id
_entity_poly.type
_entity_poly.pdbx_seq_one_letter_code
_entity_poly.pdbx_strand_id
1 'polypeptide(L)'
;MLGKTHRAAIRLALLVVLWPGAALAKVGNVQASLVAAGDAVVPGLSLDVGIRLRMKRGWHVYWRNPGDSGLPPTVLWTVPDGFRPGPVEWPAPTRFLDEGLVTYGYHDEVVLPVRIQTPGSLPGDSVTIAARVDWLECKDICVPGSATLQLRLPVRVERRLYRASTWTLERARSKLPDSTGWFLQAESGPRAISLSFIPPRHLRPRGAYFYADEPLLVDYAAPQGFERSGQLWRVTMKPAPNADRNLDRLSGVLVIDGNGGSHSVLVDVPLRTADPEPAPPQPLMPPRTPSAAAYVAILAGLAIVLALSVPRIFRRRTNHN
;
A
#
# COMPACT_ATOMS: atom_id res chain seq x y z
N MET A 1 2.99 -101.11 -10.34
CA MET A 1 2.12 -100.13 -10.97
C MET A 1 2.42 -98.74 -10.33
N LEU A 2 3.22 -98.00 -11.04
CA LEU A 2 3.71 -96.68 -10.51
C LEU A 2 2.88 -95.57 -11.09
N GLY A 3 2.18 -94.80 -10.21
CA GLY A 3 1.48 -93.59 -10.59
C GLY A 3 2.41 -92.36 -10.58
N LYS A 4 2.60 -91.73 -11.71
CA LYS A 4 3.34 -90.46 -11.88
C LYS A 4 2.46 -89.28 -11.47
N THR A 5 2.83 -88.56 -10.39
CA THR A 5 2.26 -87.33 -9.96
C THR A 5 2.96 -86.15 -10.66
N HIS A 6 2.29 -85.44 -11.59
CA HIS A 6 2.75 -84.18 -12.17
C HIS A 6 2.53 -83.04 -11.19
N ARG A 7 3.58 -82.44 -10.68
CA ARG A 7 3.54 -81.21 -9.94
C ARG A 7 3.58 -80.03 -10.96
N ALA A 8 2.46 -79.37 -11.15
CA ALA A 8 2.38 -78.12 -11.90
C ALA A 8 2.93 -76.99 -11.02
N ALA A 9 4.03 -76.41 -11.41
CA ALA A 9 4.58 -75.22 -10.78
C ALA A 9 3.90 -73.97 -11.35
N ILE A 10 3.01 -73.33 -10.57
CA ILE A 10 2.39 -72.05 -10.90
C ILE A 10 3.45 -70.97 -10.64
N ARG A 11 3.96 -70.39 -11.74
CA ARG A 11 4.82 -69.18 -11.67
C ARG A 11 3.91 -67.97 -11.50
N LEU A 12 3.86 -67.40 -10.27
CA LEU A 12 3.19 -66.17 -9.97
C LEU A 12 4.07 -64.99 -10.51
N ALA A 13 3.70 -64.43 -11.64
CA ALA A 13 4.34 -63.24 -12.17
C ALA A 13 3.84 -62.00 -11.37
N LEU A 14 4.70 -61.48 -10.55
CA LEU A 14 4.44 -60.19 -9.85
C LEU A 14 4.51 -59.08 -10.88
N LEU A 15 3.32 -58.60 -11.32
CA LEU A 15 3.18 -57.36 -12.09
C LEU A 15 3.43 -56.17 -11.13
N VAL A 16 4.65 -55.63 -11.15
CA VAL A 16 4.98 -54.36 -10.50
C VAL A 16 4.35 -53.25 -11.34
N VAL A 17 3.15 -52.80 -10.95
CA VAL A 17 2.55 -51.60 -11.50
C VAL A 17 3.35 -50.39 -10.98
N LEU A 18 4.25 -49.88 -11.84
CA LEU A 18 4.90 -48.58 -11.61
C LEU A 18 3.81 -47.49 -11.71
N TRP A 19 3.28 -47.14 -10.54
CA TRP A 19 2.45 -45.94 -10.44
C TRP A 19 3.36 -44.73 -10.76
N PRO A 20 3.01 -43.88 -11.74
CA PRO A 20 3.76 -42.66 -11.93
C PRO A 20 3.68 -41.88 -10.63
N GLY A 21 4.83 -41.66 -10.00
CA GLY A 21 4.94 -40.95 -8.76
C GLY A 21 4.23 -39.61 -8.89
N ALA A 22 3.12 -39.45 -8.19
CA ALA A 22 2.56 -38.16 -7.92
C ALA A 22 3.68 -37.35 -7.27
N ALA A 23 4.24 -36.39 -8.00
CA ALA A 23 5.14 -35.41 -7.43
C ALA A 23 4.38 -34.79 -6.25
N LEU A 24 4.82 -35.09 -5.03
CA LEU A 24 4.33 -34.46 -3.82
C LEU A 24 4.60 -32.97 -4.02
N ALA A 25 3.58 -32.25 -4.42
CA ALA A 25 3.62 -30.79 -4.43
C ALA A 25 4.04 -30.39 -3.02
N LYS A 26 5.18 -29.70 -2.91
CA LYS A 26 5.66 -29.19 -1.64
C LYS A 26 4.52 -28.38 -1.05
N VAL A 27 3.89 -28.88 0.01
CA VAL A 27 2.74 -28.22 0.66
C VAL A 27 3.31 -26.97 1.32
N GLY A 28 3.33 -25.87 0.58
CA GLY A 28 3.71 -24.55 1.08
C GLY A 28 2.77 -24.11 2.21
N ASN A 29 3.03 -22.96 2.78
CA ASN A 29 2.15 -22.38 3.79
C ASN A 29 1.02 -21.56 3.17
N VAL A 30 1.08 -21.37 1.85
CA VAL A 30 0.05 -20.73 1.03
C VAL A 30 -0.46 -21.71 -0.02
N GLN A 31 -1.77 -21.88 -0.09
CA GLN A 31 -2.46 -22.64 -1.12
C GLN A 31 -3.04 -21.67 -2.16
N ALA A 32 -2.60 -21.78 -3.41
CA ALA A 32 -3.11 -20.99 -4.52
C ALA A 32 -4.15 -21.77 -5.33
N SER A 33 -5.16 -21.08 -5.87
CA SER A 33 -6.16 -21.62 -6.79
C SER A 33 -6.78 -20.54 -7.67
N LEU A 34 -7.30 -20.92 -8.84
CA LEU A 34 -8.15 -20.04 -9.65
C LEU A 34 -9.64 -20.29 -9.33
N VAL A 35 -10.41 -19.22 -9.28
CA VAL A 35 -11.86 -19.25 -9.13
C VAL A 35 -12.49 -18.39 -10.21
N ALA A 36 -13.62 -18.82 -10.80
CA ALA A 36 -14.36 -18.03 -11.77
C ALA A 36 -15.77 -17.70 -11.25
N ALA A 37 -16.33 -16.58 -11.65
CA ALA A 37 -17.69 -16.18 -11.27
C ALA A 37 -18.78 -17.04 -11.87
N GLY A 38 -18.50 -17.82 -12.91
CA GLY A 38 -19.46 -18.67 -13.59
C GLY A 38 -18.88 -20.01 -14.01
N ASP A 39 -19.74 -20.85 -14.55
CA ASP A 39 -19.46 -22.23 -14.97
C ASP A 39 -19.06 -22.38 -16.45
N ALA A 40 -19.05 -21.28 -17.19
CA ALA A 40 -18.78 -21.28 -18.62
C ALA A 40 -18.16 -19.96 -19.08
N VAL A 41 -17.48 -20.03 -20.21
CA VAL A 41 -17.07 -18.84 -20.98
C VAL A 41 -18.17 -18.58 -22.03
N VAL A 42 -18.62 -17.34 -22.10
CA VAL A 42 -19.52 -16.85 -23.15
C VAL A 42 -18.74 -15.95 -24.09
N PRO A 43 -18.67 -16.27 -25.38
CA PRO A 43 -17.97 -15.46 -26.36
C PRO A 43 -18.43 -13.99 -26.33
N GLY A 44 -17.48 -13.05 -26.36
CA GLY A 44 -17.75 -11.61 -26.34
C GLY A 44 -18.10 -11.02 -24.96
N LEU A 45 -18.31 -11.83 -23.93
CA LEU A 45 -18.52 -11.37 -22.56
C LEU A 45 -17.25 -11.51 -21.73
N SER A 46 -16.96 -10.51 -20.88
CA SER A 46 -15.83 -10.62 -19.95
C SER A 46 -16.01 -11.77 -18.98
N LEU A 47 -14.94 -12.49 -18.71
CA LEU A 47 -14.86 -13.53 -17.69
C LEU A 47 -14.19 -12.96 -16.44
N ASP A 48 -14.89 -13.02 -15.32
CA ASP A 48 -14.32 -12.64 -14.02
C ASP A 48 -13.67 -13.84 -13.36
N VAL A 49 -12.36 -13.72 -13.09
CA VAL A 49 -11.54 -14.74 -12.45
C VAL A 49 -10.89 -14.16 -11.21
N GLY A 50 -10.63 -14.97 -10.21
CA GLY A 50 -9.87 -14.57 -9.03
C GLY A 50 -8.70 -15.52 -8.76
N ILE A 51 -7.56 -14.96 -8.39
CA ILE A 51 -6.44 -15.72 -7.85
C ILE A 51 -6.64 -15.76 -6.35
N ARG A 52 -6.94 -16.91 -5.83
CA ARG A 52 -7.19 -17.13 -4.40
C ARG A 52 -5.95 -17.68 -3.75
N LEU A 53 -5.45 -16.95 -2.74
CA LEU A 53 -4.33 -17.35 -1.89
C LEU A 53 -4.86 -17.57 -0.48
N ARG A 54 -4.70 -18.79 0.04
CA ARG A 54 -5.07 -19.16 1.41
C ARG A 54 -3.82 -19.44 2.21
N MET A 55 -3.60 -18.67 3.23
CA MET A 55 -2.45 -18.75 4.11
C MET A 55 -2.76 -19.59 5.34
N LYS A 56 -1.81 -20.40 5.79
CA LYS A 56 -1.86 -21.01 7.13
C LYS A 56 -1.79 -19.92 8.19
N ARG A 57 -2.36 -20.19 9.35
CA ARG A 57 -2.37 -19.25 10.49
C ARG A 57 -0.97 -18.70 10.78
N GLY A 58 -0.87 -17.37 10.86
CA GLY A 58 0.37 -16.63 11.11
C GLY A 58 1.23 -16.40 9.87
N TRP A 59 0.88 -16.98 8.72
CA TRP A 59 1.54 -16.68 7.46
C TRP A 59 0.81 -15.56 6.73
N HIS A 60 1.57 -14.74 5.98
CA HIS A 60 1.05 -13.65 5.15
C HIS A 60 1.71 -13.64 3.77
N VAL A 61 1.06 -12.99 2.84
CA VAL A 61 1.58 -12.63 1.51
C VAL A 61 1.47 -11.11 1.35
N TYR A 62 2.21 -10.56 0.41
CA TYR A 62 2.38 -9.12 0.29
C TYR A 62 1.36 -8.46 -0.65
N TRP A 63 1.13 -7.19 -0.40
CA TRP A 63 0.41 -6.29 -1.30
C TRP A 63 1.34 -5.79 -2.41
N ARG A 64 0.80 -5.05 -3.41
CA ARG A 64 1.58 -4.53 -4.56
C ARG A 64 2.76 -3.64 -4.15
N ASN A 65 2.64 -2.86 -3.08
CA ASN A 65 3.77 -2.26 -2.38
C ASN A 65 3.93 -3.01 -1.04
N PRO A 66 5.00 -3.78 -0.86
CA PRO A 66 5.15 -4.63 0.31
C PRO A 66 5.57 -3.87 1.59
N GLY A 67 5.94 -2.58 1.48
CA GLY A 67 6.50 -1.81 2.60
C GLY A 67 8.02 -1.93 2.71
N ASP A 68 8.53 -2.09 3.94
CA ASP A 68 9.98 -2.15 4.21
C ASP A 68 10.64 -3.41 3.65
N SER A 69 9.90 -4.50 3.51
CA SER A 69 10.45 -5.77 2.99
C SER A 69 9.36 -6.61 2.32
N GLY A 70 9.81 -7.60 1.51
CA GLY A 70 8.92 -8.53 0.83
C GLY A 70 8.82 -8.30 -0.67
N LEU A 71 8.05 -9.16 -1.33
CA LEU A 71 7.78 -9.09 -2.77
C LEU A 71 6.31 -9.37 -3.04
N PRO A 72 5.64 -8.55 -3.87
CA PRO A 72 4.25 -8.79 -4.23
C PRO A 72 4.10 -10.05 -5.07
N PRO A 73 2.94 -10.72 -5.02
CA PRO A 73 2.60 -11.77 -5.96
C PRO A 73 2.67 -11.30 -7.41
N THR A 74 3.25 -12.14 -8.26
CA THR A 74 3.29 -11.92 -9.71
C THR A 74 2.48 -12.99 -10.43
N VAL A 75 1.90 -12.64 -11.57
CA VAL A 75 1.01 -13.51 -12.33
C VAL A 75 1.39 -13.50 -13.79
N LEU A 76 1.73 -14.68 -14.32
CA LEU A 76 1.96 -14.87 -15.74
C LEU A 76 0.81 -15.72 -16.32
N TRP A 77 0.01 -15.12 -17.16
CA TRP A 77 -1.13 -15.77 -17.79
C TRP A 77 -0.74 -16.56 -19.02
N THR A 78 -1.33 -17.73 -19.15
CA THR A 78 -1.35 -18.53 -20.38
C THR A 78 -2.80 -18.75 -20.78
N VAL A 79 -3.25 -18.02 -21.77
CA VAL A 79 -4.64 -18.00 -22.25
C VAL A 79 -4.67 -18.28 -23.76
N PRO A 80 -5.77 -18.81 -24.30
CA PRO A 80 -5.93 -18.98 -25.74
C PRO A 80 -5.95 -17.64 -26.50
N ASP A 81 -5.76 -17.73 -27.83
CA ASP A 81 -5.77 -16.56 -28.69
C ASP A 81 -7.04 -15.74 -28.56
N GLY A 82 -6.89 -14.41 -28.58
CA GLY A 82 -7.98 -13.46 -28.44
C GLY A 82 -8.43 -13.17 -27.01
N PHE A 83 -7.99 -13.94 -26.02
CA PHE A 83 -8.21 -13.61 -24.61
C PHE A 83 -7.22 -12.55 -24.16
N ARG A 84 -7.72 -11.58 -23.36
CA ARG A 84 -6.87 -10.48 -22.83
C ARG A 84 -7.12 -10.35 -21.33
N PRO A 85 -6.23 -10.90 -20.48
CA PRO A 85 -6.26 -10.65 -19.05
C PRO A 85 -6.02 -9.16 -18.75
N GLY A 86 -6.86 -8.58 -17.92
CA GLY A 86 -6.68 -7.23 -17.40
C GLY A 86 -5.68 -7.20 -16.23
N PRO A 87 -5.49 -6.05 -15.61
CA PRO A 87 -4.65 -5.92 -14.43
C PRO A 87 -5.24 -6.69 -13.24
N VAL A 88 -4.38 -7.08 -12.31
CA VAL A 88 -4.78 -7.59 -11.01
C VAL A 88 -5.41 -6.46 -10.21
N GLU A 89 -6.60 -6.69 -9.67
CA GLU A 89 -7.26 -5.77 -8.75
C GLU A 89 -6.86 -6.12 -7.31
N TRP A 90 -6.40 -5.11 -6.56
CA TRP A 90 -5.83 -5.31 -5.23
C TRP A 90 -6.79 -4.83 -4.14
N PRO A 91 -7.31 -5.73 -3.29
CA PRO A 91 -8.02 -5.32 -2.08
C PRO A 91 -7.15 -4.44 -1.18
N ALA A 92 -7.77 -3.64 -0.32
CA ALA A 92 -7.04 -2.84 0.65
C ALA A 92 -6.17 -3.75 1.54
N PRO A 93 -4.89 -3.42 1.77
CA PRO A 93 -3.98 -4.24 2.56
C PRO A 93 -4.18 -4.08 4.06
N THR A 94 -3.56 -4.98 4.81
CA THR A 94 -3.34 -4.85 6.25
C THR A 94 -1.88 -4.46 6.49
N ARG A 95 -1.65 -3.64 7.50
CA ARG A 95 -0.32 -3.26 7.98
C ARG A 95 0.15 -4.28 9.01
N PHE A 96 1.34 -4.81 8.83
CA PHE A 96 2.04 -5.67 9.80
C PHE A 96 3.24 -4.92 10.35
N LEU A 97 3.54 -5.17 11.62
CA LEU A 97 4.77 -4.71 12.26
C LEU A 97 5.47 -5.94 12.81
N ASP A 98 6.63 -6.23 12.27
CA ASP A 98 7.45 -7.38 12.66
C ASP A 98 8.91 -6.96 12.78
N GLU A 99 9.52 -7.22 13.94
CA GLU A 99 10.91 -6.87 14.26
C GLU A 99 11.31 -5.41 13.90
N GLY A 100 10.35 -4.48 13.97
CA GLY A 100 10.56 -3.06 13.63
C GLY A 100 10.38 -2.71 12.16
N LEU A 101 10.15 -3.69 11.29
CA LEU A 101 9.81 -3.49 9.88
C LEU A 101 8.30 -3.41 9.70
N VAL A 102 7.86 -2.50 8.87
CA VAL A 102 6.45 -2.36 8.50
C VAL A 102 6.23 -2.93 7.12
N THR A 103 5.36 -3.93 7.03
CA THR A 103 4.99 -4.54 5.75
C THR A 103 3.49 -4.43 5.50
N TYR A 104 3.12 -4.49 4.22
CA TYR A 104 1.74 -4.43 3.76
C TYR A 104 1.37 -5.71 3.02
N GLY A 105 0.24 -6.29 3.38
CA GLY A 105 -0.14 -7.57 2.77
C GLY A 105 -1.47 -8.11 3.27
N TYR A 106 -1.60 -9.43 3.21
CA TYR A 106 -2.82 -10.16 3.52
C TYR A 106 -2.51 -11.38 4.37
N HIS A 107 -3.40 -11.70 5.30
CA HIS A 107 -3.40 -12.93 6.10
C HIS A 107 -4.67 -13.76 5.84
N ASP A 108 -4.70 -14.99 6.30
CA ASP A 108 -5.79 -15.94 6.18
C ASP A 108 -6.16 -16.24 4.72
N GLU A 109 -6.85 -15.35 4.05
CA GLU A 109 -7.27 -15.51 2.66
C GLU A 109 -7.37 -14.18 1.95
N VAL A 110 -6.81 -14.11 0.75
CA VAL A 110 -7.08 -13.05 -0.22
C VAL A 110 -7.49 -13.65 -1.56
N VAL A 111 -8.39 -12.98 -2.24
CA VAL A 111 -8.72 -13.24 -3.64
C VAL A 111 -8.39 -11.97 -4.40
N LEU A 112 -7.52 -12.09 -5.39
CA LEU A 112 -7.12 -11.01 -6.28
C LEU A 112 -7.95 -11.12 -7.56
N PRO A 113 -8.96 -10.24 -7.79
CA PRO A 113 -9.79 -10.30 -8.97
C PRO A 113 -9.02 -9.90 -10.24
N VAL A 114 -9.36 -10.51 -11.34
CA VAL A 114 -8.89 -10.16 -12.68
C VAL A 114 -10.06 -10.30 -13.65
N ARG A 115 -10.25 -9.29 -14.48
CA ARG A 115 -11.22 -9.36 -15.58
C ARG A 115 -10.51 -9.76 -16.86
N ILE A 116 -10.95 -10.86 -17.48
CA ILE A 116 -10.40 -11.35 -18.75
C ILE A 116 -11.41 -11.05 -19.86
N GLN A 117 -10.99 -10.27 -20.85
CA GLN A 117 -11.80 -10.06 -22.07
C GLN A 117 -11.74 -11.31 -22.93
N THR A 118 -12.90 -11.75 -23.46
CA THR A 118 -13.01 -12.91 -24.33
C THR A 118 -13.30 -12.48 -25.76
N PRO A 119 -12.81 -13.22 -26.80
CA PRO A 119 -13.13 -12.91 -28.17
C PRO A 119 -14.61 -13.20 -28.49
N GLY A 120 -15.14 -12.56 -29.54
CA GLY A 120 -16.54 -12.71 -29.96
C GLY A 120 -16.92 -14.09 -30.50
N SER A 121 -15.94 -14.93 -30.85
CA SER A 121 -16.10 -16.32 -31.21
C SER A 121 -15.01 -17.18 -30.60
N LEU A 122 -15.33 -18.40 -30.25
CA LEU A 122 -14.40 -19.36 -29.65
C LEU A 122 -14.48 -20.69 -30.42
N PRO A 123 -13.32 -21.22 -30.85
CA PRO A 123 -13.30 -22.58 -31.42
C PRO A 123 -13.45 -23.61 -30.30
N GLY A 124 -14.27 -24.64 -30.58
CA GLY A 124 -14.48 -25.77 -29.66
C GLY A 124 -15.49 -25.50 -28.54
N ASP A 125 -15.64 -26.47 -27.68
CA ASP A 125 -16.65 -26.56 -26.63
C ASP A 125 -16.11 -26.27 -25.21
N SER A 126 -14.79 -26.08 -25.08
CA SER A 126 -14.17 -25.77 -23.80
C SER A 126 -12.88 -24.92 -23.98
N VAL A 127 -12.55 -24.15 -22.96
CA VAL A 127 -11.37 -23.29 -22.87
C VAL A 127 -10.60 -23.62 -21.59
N THR A 128 -9.27 -23.66 -21.69
CA THR A 128 -8.40 -23.73 -20.52
C THR A 128 -7.68 -22.40 -20.33
N ILE A 129 -7.82 -21.82 -19.16
CA ILE A 129 -7.10 -20.64 -18.72
C ILE A 129 -6.09 -21.11 -17.69
N ALA A 130 -4.82 -20.77 -17.88
CA ALA A 130 -3.76 -21.09 -16.93
C ALA A 130 -3.06 -19.81 -16.46
N ALA A 131 -2.53 -19.88 -15.25
CA ALA A 131 -1.71 -18.82 -14.67
C ALA A 131 -0.58 -19.46 -13.84
N ARG A 132 0.64 -18.99 -14.06
CA ARG A 132 1.72 -19.18 -13.11
C ARG A 132 1.68 -18.02 -12.13
N VAL A 133 1.60 -18.34 -10.84
CA VAL A 133 1.58 -17.36 -9.75
C VAL A 133 2.81 -17.64 -8.89
N ASP A 134 3.65 -16.63 -8.73
CA ASP A 134 4.80 -16.66 -7.84
C ASP A 134 4.55 -15.65 -6.71
N TRP A 135 4.89 -16.00 -5.46
CA TRP A 135 4.71 -15.15 -4.28
C TRP A 135 5.82 -15.36 -3.26
N LEU A 136 5.93 -14.44 -2.34
CA LEU A 136 6.71 -14.62 -1.13
C LEU A 136 5.73 -14.82 0.03
N GLU A 137 5.88 -15.90 0.79
CA GLU A 137 5.12 -16.20 1.99
C GLU A 137 6.00 -16.04 3.22
N CYS A 138 5.55 -15.27 4.20
CA CYS A 138 6.37 -14.96 5.37
C CYS A 138 5.60 -15.17 6.67
N LYS A 139 6.37 -15.53 7.69
CA LYS A 139 6.00 -15.56 9.09
C LYS A 139 7.25 -15.13 9.88
N ASP A 140 8.00 -16.04 10.47
CA ASP A 140 9.30 -15.78 11.11
C ASP A 140 10.43 -15.75 10.07
N ILE A 141 10.22 -16.41 8.95
CA ILE A 141 11.09 -16.43 7.76
C ILE A 141 10.27 -16.26 6.49
N CYS A 142 10.89 -15.75 5.44
CA CYS A 142 10.27 -15.62 4.13
C CYS A 142 10.69 -16.76 3.21
N VAL A 143 9.72 -17.42 2.58
CA VAL A 143 9.91 -18.55 1.69
C VAL A 143 9.24 -18.25 0.34
N PRO A 144 9.96 -18.40 -0.79
CA PRO A 144 9.34 -18.32 -2.10
C PRO A 144 8.35 -19.46 -2.33
N GLY A 145 7.15 -19.12 -2.78
CA GLY A 145 6.13 -20.04 -3.23
C GLY A 145 5.80 -19.82 -4.71
N SER A 146 5.40 -20.89 -5.38
CA SER A 146 4.89 -20.79 -6.75
C SER A 146 3.88 -21.89 -7.05
N ALA A 147 2.95 -21.61 -7.97
CA ALA A 147 2.00 -22.60 -8.47
C ALA A 147 1.62 -22.31 -9.92
N THR A 148 1.48 -23.37 -10.71
CA THR A 148 0.82 -23.31 -12.02
C THR A 148 -0.62 -23.76 -11.84
N LEU A 149 -1.54 -22.82 -12.05
CA LEU A 149 -2.96 -23.01 -11.83
C LEU A 149 -3.67 -23.15 -13.17
N GLN A 150 -4.71 -23.97 -13.22
CA GLN A 150 -5.50 -24.18 -14.43
C GLN A 150 -6.99 -24.15 -14.09
N LEU A 151 -7.76 -23.56 -14.98
CA LEU A 151 -9.21 -23.49 -14.93
C LEU A 151 -9.77 -23.86 -16.29
N ARG A 152 -10.43 -25.01 -16.40
CA ARG A 152 -11.12 -25.44 -17.62
C ARG A 152 -12.60 -25.12 -17.51
N LEU A 153 -13.10 -24.38 -18.48
CA LEU A 153 -14.51 -23.97 -18.56
C LEU A 153 -15.10 -24.34 -19.91
N PRO A 154 -16.33 -24.85 -19.96
CA PRO A 154 -17.04 -25.06 -21.21
C PRO A 154 -17.38 -23.72 -21.88
N VAL A 155 -17.48 -23.73 -23.22
CA VAL A 155 -17.98 -22.60 -24.00
C VAL A 155 -19.48 -22.75 -24.12
N ARG A 156 -20.25 -21.72 -23.82
CA ARG A 156 -21.73 -21.74 -23.88
C ARG A 156 -22.24 -20.40 -24.40
N VAL A 157 -23.46 -20.40 -24.89
CA VAL A 157 -24.20 -19.18 -25.28
C VAL A 157 -24.61 -18.38 -24.05
N GLU A 158 -24.89 -19.07 -22.94
CA GLU A 158 -25.25 -18.50 -21.65
C GLU A 158 -24.36 -19.09 -20.55
N ARG A 159 -24.05 -18.30 -19.54
CA ARG A 159 -23.38 -18.82 -18.34
C ARG A 159 -24.31 -18.77 -17.13
N ARG A 160 -24.17 -19.79 -16.31
CA ARG A 160 -24.80 -19.79 -14.99
C ARG A 160 -23.79 -19.30 -13.97
N LEU A 161 -24.21 -18.37 -13.11
CA LEU A 161 -23.38 -17.92 -12.01
C LEU A 161 -23.42 -18.96 -10.88
N TYR A 162 -22.27 -19.51 -10.52
CA TYR A 162 -22.16 -20.39 -9.37
C TYR A 162 -22.23 -19.57 -8.09
N ARG A 163 -23.26 -19.78 -7.27
CA ARG A 163 -23.47 -19.00 -6.05
C ARG A 163 -22.21 -18.92 -5.17
N ALA A 164 -21.51 -20.04 -4.96
CA ALA A 164 -20.33 -20.05 -4.09
C ALA A 164 -19.12 -19.27 -4.67
N SER A 165 -18.81 -19.45 -5.96
CA SER A 165 -17.68 -18.74 -6.59
C SER A 165 -18.02 -17.30 -6.94
N THR A 166 -19.25 -17.02 -7.33
CA THR A 166 -19.76 -15.64 -7.50
C THR A 166 -19.67 -14.90 -6.16
N TRP A 167 -20.15 -15.50 -5.08
CA TRP A 167 -20.06 -14.90 -3.74
C TRP A 167 -18.62 -14.65 -3.31
N THR A 168 -17.68 -15.57 -3.61
CA THR A 168 -16.26 -15.40 -3.33
C THR A 168 -15.67 -14.18 -4.06
N LEU A 169 -15.99 -14.03 -5.34
CA LEU A 169 -15.51 -12.88 -6.14
C LEU A 169 -16.23 -11.58 -5.78
N GLU A 170 -17.52 -11.60 -5.51
CA GLU A 170 -18.26 -10.43 -5.03
C GLU A 170 -17.72 -9.95 -3.69
N ARG A 171 -17.44 -10.88 -2.76
CA ARG A 171 -16.80 -10.55 -1.49
C ARG A 171 -15.38 -9.99 -1.67
N ALA A 172 -14.61 -10.51 -2.64
CA ALA A 172 -13.31 -9.95 -2.96
C ALA A 172 -13.42 -8.52 -3.51
N ARG A 173 -14.39 -8.31 -4.42
CA ARG A 173 -14.64 -6.98 -4.98
C ARG A 173 -15.16 -5.97 -3.97
N SER A 174 -15.99 -6.40 -3.01
CA SER A 174 -16.44 -5.49 -1.95
C SER A 174 -15.33 -5.02 -1.01
N LYS A 175 -14.14 -5.63 -1.10
CA LYS A 175 -12.92 -5.20 -0.39
C LYS A 175 -11.99 -4.35 -1.26
N LEU A 176 -12.31 -4.18 -2.54
CA LEU A 176 -11.57 -3.27 -3.40
C LEU A 176 -11.81 -1.82 -2.95
N PRO A 177 -10.81 -0.95 -3.07
CA PRO A 177 -11.00 0.46 -2.80
C PRO A 177 -12.06 1.08 -3.71
N ASP A 178 -12.93 1.90 -3.14
CA ASP A 178 -13.89 2.70 -3.91
C ASP A 178 -13.14 3.71 -4.78
N SER A 179 -13.49 3.78 -6.07
CA SER A 179 -12.82 4.65 -7.04
C SER A 179 -13.58 5.93 -7.36
N THR A 180 -14.76 6.15 -6.78
CA THR A 180 -15.65 7.22 -7.20
C THR A 180 -16.19 8.08 -6.05
N GLY A 181 -16.45 9.34 -6.35
CA GLY A 181 -17.29 10.22 -5.52
C GLY A 181 -16.62 10.90 -4.34
N TRP A 182 -15.31 10.76 -4.17
CA TRP A 182 -14.59 11.39 -3.08
C TRP A 182 -13.88 12.68 -3.52
N PHE A 183 -13.97 13.72 -2.70
CA PHE A 183 -13.03 14.84 -2.82
C PHE A 183 -11.70 14.45 -2.21
N LEU A 184 -10.64 14.45 -3.03
CA LEU A 184 -9.28 14.11 -2.63
C LEU A 184 -8.33 15.20 -3.14
N GLN A 185 -7.40 15.64 -2.31
CA GLN A 185 -6.36 16.61 -2.65
C GLN A 185 -5.05 16.23 -1.95
N ALA A 186 -3.96 16.18 -2.70
CA ALA A 186 -2.64 15.85 -2.16
C ALA A 186 -1.66 17.02 -2.32
N GLU A 187 -0.84 17.21 -1.29
CA GLU A 187 0.21 18.23 -1.25
C GLU A 187 1.50 17.64 -0.73
N SER A 188 2.62 17.99 -1.36
CA SER A 188 3.97 17.61 -0.94
C SER A 188 4.73 18.81 -0.44
N GLY A 189 5.11 18.78 0.83
CA GLY A 189 5.99 19.77 1.45
C GLY A 189 7.36 19.19 1.81
N PRO A 190 8.28 20.02 2.30
CA PRO A 190 9.64 19.59 2.67
C PRO A 190 9.67 18.55 3.79
N ARG A 191 8.71 18.58 4.70
CA ARG A 191 8.66 17.71 5.90
C ARG A 191 7.52 16.70 5.88
N ALA A 192 6.50 16.89 5.05
CA ALA A 192 5.30 16.08 5.05
C ALA A 192 4.64 16.00 3.67
N ILE A 193 4.03 14.86 3.40
CA ILE A 193 3.04 14.69 2.34
C ILE A 193 1.68 14.66 3.03
N SER A 194 0.73 15.43 2.54
CA SER A 194 -0.63 15.45 3.09
C SER A 194 -1.65 15.02 2.06
N LEU A 195 -2.63 14.24 2.50
CA LEU A 195 -3.80 13.84 1.73
C LEU A 195 -5.04 14.34 2.46
N SER A 196 -5.72 15.30 1.84
CA SER A 196 -6.97 15.87 2.35
C SER A 196 -8.17 15.24 1.65
N PHE A 197 -9.25 14.97 2.39
CA PHE A 197 -10.44 14.35 1.84
C PHE A 197 -11.72 14.80 2.56
N ILE A 198 -12.85 14.70 1.85
CA ILE A 198 -14.19 14.91 2.41
C ILE A 198 -14.95 13.59 2.31
N PRO A 199 -15.27 12.93 3.43
CA PRO A 199 -16.02 11.68 3.41
C PRO A 199 -17.50 11.92 3.10
N PRO A 200 -18.22 10.91 2.57
CA PRO A 200 -19.67 10.95 2.48
C PRO A 200 -20.34 11.25 3.83
N ARG A 201 -21.48 11.91 3.82
CA ARG A 201 -22.14 12.42 5.04
C ARG A 201 -22.48 11.35 6.09
N HIS A 202 -22.68 10.10 5.66
CA HIS A 202 -23.00 8.98 6.54
C HIS A 202 -21.77 8.38 7.22
N LEU A 203 -20.56 8.60 6.67
CA LEU A 203 -19.31 8.11 7.25
C LEU A 203 -18.79 9.08 8.31
N ARG A 204 -18.48 8.54 9.49
CA ARG A 204 -17.89 9.27 10.61
C ARG A 204 -16.47 8.74 10.84
N PRO A 205 -15.44 9.33 10.24
CA PRO A 205 -14.06 8.89 10.44
C PRO A 205 -13.62 8.96 11.91
N ARG A 206 -12.92 7.94 12.38
CA ARG A 206 -12.25 7.87 13.69
C ARG A 206 -10.76 7.78 13.55
N GLY A 207 -10.29 7.29 12.40
CA GLY A 207 -8.91 7.16 12.01
C GLY A 207 -8.81 6.95 10.51
N ALA A 208 -7.63 7.19 9.97
CA ALA A 208 -7.33 6.86 8.59
C ALA A 208 -5.84 6.54 8.43
N TYR A 209 -5.54 5.69 7.44
CA TYR A 209 -4.18 5.33 7.08
C TYR A 209 -4.05 5.26 5.56
N PHE A 210 -3.01 5.88 5.02
CA PHE A 210 -2.73 5.86 3.58
C PHE A 210 -1.63 4.85 3.27
N TYR A 211 -1.92 3.94 2.34
CA TYR A 211 -1.00 2.97 1.78
C TYR A 211 -0.56 3.46 0.41
N ALA A 212 0.67 3.94 0.30
CA ALA A 212 1.22 4.42 -0.96
C ALA A 212 1.44 3.27 -1.95
N ASP A 213 1.19 3.50 -3.24
CA ASP A 213 1.55 2.57 -4.30
C ASP A 213 3.05 2.61 -4.60
N GLU A 214 3.61 3.82 -4.57
CA GLU A 214 5.03 4.05 -4.82
C GLU A 214 5.87 3.58 -3.62
N PRO A 215 6.79 2.63 -3.83
CA PRO A 215 7.71 2.21 -2.79
C PRO A 215 8.60 3.36 -2.32
N LEU A 216 8.94 3.37 -1.04
CA LEU A 216 9.82 4.36 -0.41
C LEU A 216 9.35 5.82 -0.52
N LEU A 217 8.08 6.06 -0.83
CA LEU A 217 7.52 7.42 -0.83
C LEU A 217 7.37 7.95 0.60
N VAL A 218 6.89 7.12 1.50
CA VAL A 218 6.63 7.46 2.90
C VAL A 218 7.49 6.61 3.84
N ASP A 219 7.82 7.18 4.99
CA ASP A 219 8.45 6.45 6.10
C ASP A 219 7.39 5.53 6.73
N TYR A 220 7.44 4.23 6.42
CA TYR A 220 6.45 3.25 6.84
C TYR A 220 6.38 3.08 8.36
N ALA A 221 7.50 3.27 9.06
CA ALA A 221 7.58 3.16 10.51
C ALA A 221 7.02 4.41 11.22
N ALA A 222 7.05 5.57 10.55
CA ALA A 222 6.53 6.79 11.13
C ALA A 222 5.00 6.75 11.27
N PRO A 223 4.44 7.21 12.39
CA PRO A 223 3.00 7.35 12.53
C PRO A 223 2.47 8.38 11.53
N GLN A 224 1.32 8.08 10.95
CA GLN A 224 0.60 9.05 10.14
C GLN A 224 -0.30 9.91 11.03
N GLY A 225 -0.24 11.23 10.83
CA GLY A 225 -1.13 12.18 11.50
C GLY A 225 -2.53 12.09 10.91
N PHE A 226 -3.54 12.26 11.76
CA PHE A 226 -4.95 12.28 11.34
C PHE A 226 -5.66 13.43 12.05
N GLU A 227 -6.17 14.38 11.29
CA GLU A 227 -6.81 15.58 11.83
C GLU A 227 -8.04 16.00 11.03
N ARG A 228 -8.85 16.85 11.65
CA ARG A 228 -10.05 17.41 11.03
C ARG A 228 -10.03 18.94 11.09
N SER A 229 -10.35 19.57 9.95
CA SER A 229 -10.57 21.02 9.86
C SER A 229 -11.90 21.29 9.15
N GLY A 230 -12.94 21.63 9.90
CA GLY A 230 -14.29 21.80 9.36
C GLY A 230 -14.87 20.52 8.77
N GLN A 231 -15.10 20.48 7.46
CA GLN A 231 -15.55 19.30 6.71
C GLN A 231 -14.39 18.49 6.13
N LEU A 232 -13.20 19.07 6.09
CA LEU A 232 -12.00 18.47 5.54
C LEU A 232 -11.30 17.60 6.59
N TRP A 233 -10.91 16.41 6.20
CA TRP A 233 -10.05 15.52 6.96
C TRP A 233 -8.71 15.42 6.29
N ARG A 234 -7.65 15.24 7.05
CA ARG A 234 -6.29 15.17 6.55
C ARG A 234 -5.52 14.03 7.17
N VAL A 235 -4.83 13.28 6.31
CA VAL A 235 -3.78 12.33 6.69
C VAL A 235 -2.45 12.98 6.34
N THR A 236 -1.54 13.02 7.31
CA THR A 236 -0.19 13.57 7.13
C THR A 236 0.83 12.47 7.28
N MET A 237 1.68 12.32 6.28
CA MET A 237 2.70 11.28 6.19
C MET A 237 4.08 11.90 6.18
N LYS A 238 5.02 11.29 6.89
CA LYS A 238 6.43 11.65 6.81
C LYS A 238 7.01 11.03 5.54
N PRO A 239 7.66 11.80 4.65
CA PRO A 239 8.37 11.24 3.51
C PRO A 239 9.51 10.33 3.97
N ALA A 240 9.80 9.28 3.21
CA ALA A 240 11.01 8.49 3.44
C ALA A 240 12.27 9.35 3.19
N PRO A 241 13.41 9.01 3.80
CA PRO A 241 14.64 9.79 3.64
C PRO A 241 15.07 9.95 2.18
N ASN A 242 14.84 8.92 1.35
CA ASN A 242 15.20 8.87 -0.06
C ASN A 242 13.98 8.93 -0.99
N ALA A 243 12.86 9.50 -0.52
CA ALA A 243 11.65 9.62 -1.33
C ALA A 243 11.92 10.43 -2.60
N ASP A 244 11.43 9.92 -3.74
CA ASP A 244 11.38 10.72 -4.95
C ASP A 244 10.39 11.88 -4.75
N ARG A 245 10.90 13.11 -4.83
CA ARG A 245 10.14 14.33 -4.64
C ARG A 245 9.55 14.89 -5.93
N ASN A 246 9.90 14.30 -7.08
CA ASN A 246 9.47 14.74 -8.40
C ASN A 246 8.21 14.02 -8.89
N LEU A 247 7.49 13.38 -7.98
CA LEU A 247 6.24 12.71 -8.32
C LEU A 247 5.15 13.75 -8.63
N ASP A 248 4.52 13.60 -9.78
CA ASP A 248 3.41 14.45 -10.21
C ASP A 248 2.06 14.00 -9.61
N ARG A 249 2.01 12.80 -9.07
CA ARG A 249 0.78 12.19 -8.56
C ARG A 249 1.03 11.44 -7.25
N LEU A 250 0.02 11.46 -6.39
CA LEU A 250 -0.08 10.57 -5.23
C LEU A 250 -1.05 9.45 -5.58
N SER A 251 -0.55 8.21 -5.63
CA SER A 251 -1.34 7.00 -5.86
C SER A 251 -1.26 6.04 -4.67
N GLY A 252 -2.36 5.34 -4.41
CA GLY A 252 -2.42 4.40 -3.30
C GLY A 252 -3.85 4.12 -2.84
N VAL A 253 -3.95 3.64 -1.61
CA VAL A 253 -5.22 3.32 -0.96
C VAL A 253 -5.33 4.03 0.38
N LEU A 254 -6.37 4.83 0.55
CA LEU A 254 -6.74 5.42 1.82
C LEU A 254 -7.74 4.49 2.52
N VAL A 255 -7.38 3.95 3.67
CA VAL A 255 -8.28 3.19 4.53
C VAL A 255 -8.75 4.09 5.66
N ILE A 256 -10.06 4.16 5.86
CA ILE A 256 -10.72 5.03 6.84
C ILE A 256 -11.51 4.15 7.79
N ASP A 257 -11.17 4.20 9.06
CA ASP A 257 -11.95 3.56 10.11
C ASP A 257 -13.08 4.48 10.56
N GLY A 258 -14.30 3.97 10.57
CA GLY A 258 -15.46 4.76 10.89
C GLY A 258 -16.59 3.95 11.52
N ASN A 259 -17.75 4.59 11.62
CA ASN A 259 -18.97 3.89 11.99
C ASN A 259 -19.34 2.88 10.88
N GLY A 260 -19.55 1.64 11.26
CA GLY A 260 -19.90 0.57 10.33
C GLY A 260 -18.70 -0.22 9.77
N GLY A 261 -17.47 0.07 10.20
CA GLY A 261 -16.26 -0.65 9.79
C GLY A 261 -15.26 0.21 9.05
N SER A 262 -14.32 -0.46 8.39
CA SER A 262 -13.30 0.20 7.57
C SER A 262 -13.80 0.36 6.14
N HIS A 263 -13.58 1.54 5.58
CA HIS A 263 -13.83 1.89 4.19
C HIS A 263 -12.50 2.17 3.49
N SER A 264 -12.34 1.73 2.27
CA SER A 264 -11.14 1.97 1.49
C SER A 264 -11.45 2.74 0.22
N VAL A 265 -10.57 3.70 -0.11
CA VAL A 265 -10.73 4.61 -1.26
C VAL A 265 -9.45 4.57 -2.09
N LEU A 266 -9.61 4.39 -3.40
CA LEU A 266 -8.50 4.51 -4.34
C LEU A 266 -8.10 5.98 -4.45
N VAL A 267 -6.83 6.25 -4.21
CA VAL A 267 -6.23 7.58 -4.37
C VAL A 267 -5.40 7.55 -5.64
N ASP A 268 -5.69 8.47 -6.54
CA ASP A 268 -4.89 8.76 -7.74
C ASP A 268 -5.13 10.22 -8.12
N VAL A 269 -4.40 11.11 -7.45
CA VAL A 269 -4.59 12.57 -7.56
C VAL A 269 -3.28 13.28 -7.86
N PRO A 270 -3.32 14.45 -8.54
CA PRO A 270 -2.12 15.28 -8.70
C PRO A 270 -1.51 15.63 -7.34
N LEU A 271 -0.19 15.49 -7.23
CA LEU A 271 0.58 15.88 -6.06
C LEU A 271 1.10 17.31 -6.27
N ARG A 272 0.51 18.27 -5.56
CA ARG A 272 0.90 19.67 -5.65
C ARG A 272 2.02 19.96 -4.68
N THR A 273 2.93 20.84 -5.05
CA THR A 273 3.89 21.39 -4.08
C THR A 273 3.11 22.29 -3.10
N ALA A 274 3.24 22.00 -1.81
CA ALA A 274 2.65 22.87 -0.79
C ALA A 274 3.31 24.23 -0.83
N ASP A 275 2.50 25.29 -0.68
CA ASP A 275 3.06 26.62 -0.47
C ASP A 275 4.00 26.61 0.73
N PRO A 276 5.13 27.33 0.68
CA PRO A 276 6.03 27.39 1.81
C PRO A 276 5.24 27.85 3.04
N GLU A 277 5.29 27.04 4.08
CA GLU A 277 4.70 27.39 5.38
C GLU A 277 5.25 28.75 5.80
N PRO A 278 4.39 29.73 6.14
CA PRO A 278 4.89 31.01 6.61
C PRO A 278 5.88 30.78 7.74
N ALA A 279 7.06 31.35 7.59
CA ALA A 279 8.10 31.21 8.61
C ALA A 279 7.50 31.48 10.00
N PRO A 280 7.76 30.65 11.00
CA PRO A 280 7.28 30.93 12.34
C PRO A 280 7.67 32.36 12.72
N PRO A 281 6.77 33.14 13.34
CA PRO A 281 7.08 34.51 13.72
C PRO A 281 8.41 34.49 14.46
N GLN A 282 9.37 35.20 13.90
CA GLN A 282 10.69 35.33 14.56
C GLN A 282 10.43 35.84 15.96
N PRO A 283 10.98 35.23 17.01
CA PRO A 283 10.89 35.77 18.36
C PRO A 283 11.33 37.22 18.27
N LEU A 284 10.47 38.14 18.68
CA LEU A 284 10.84 39.54 18.79
C LEU A 284 12.13 39.55 19.61
N MET A 285 13.25 39.84 18.95
CA MET A 285 14.50 40.01 19.68
C MET A 285 14.24 41.09 20.72
N PRO A 286 14.49 40.81 22.02
CA PRO A 286 14.35 41.85 23.02
C PRO A 286 15.21 43.05 22.59
N PRO A 287 14.73 44.29 22.77
CA PRO A 287 15.47 45.43 22.39
C PRO A 287 16.91 45.31 22.96
N ARG A 288 17.91 45.44 22.10
CA ARG A 288 19.29 45.34 22.52
C ARG A 288 19.49 46.40 23.60
N THR A 289 19.60 45.98 24.84
CA THR A 289 20.02 46.86 25.91
C THR A 289 21.41 47.37 25.54
N PRO A 290 21.62 48.69 25.49
CA PRO A 290 22.93 49.25 25.17
C PRO A 290 23.97 48.63 26.12
N SER A 291 25.08 48.20 25.58
CA SER A 291 26.15 47.63 26.41
C SER A 291 26.62 48.63 27.45
N ALA A 292 27.08 48.17 28.59
CA ALA A 292 27.63 49.04 29.63
C ALA A 292 28.66 50.05 29.06
N ALA A 293 29.40 49.66 28.03
CA ALA A 293 30.31 50.54 27.29
C ALA A 293 29.60 51.71 26.57
N ALA A 294 28.39 51.45 26.03
CA ALA A 294 27.59 52.51 25.40
C ALA A 294 27.05 53.51 26.43
N TYR A 295 26.66 53.05 27.62
CA TYR A 295 26.30 53.96 28.74
C TYR A 295 27.47 54.80 29.22
N VAL A 296 28.66 54.19 29.34
CA VAL A 296 29.86 54.91 29.71
C VAL A 296 30.25 55.98 28.68
N ALA A 297 30.10 55.62 27.37
CA ALA A 297 30.38 56.62 26.31
C ALA A 297 29.37 57.78 26.30
N ILE A 298 28.09 57.52 26.56
CA ILE A 298 27.05 58.55 26.68
C ILE A 298 27.30 59.45 27.89
N LEU A 299 27.65 58.90 29.05
CA LEU A 299 27.96 59.64 30.26
C LEU A 299 29.23 60.44 30.11
N ALA A 300 30.27 59.91 29.46
CA ALA A 300 31.50 60.65 29.16
C ALA A 300 31.25 61.84 28.21
N GLY A 301 30.42 61.64 27.18
CA GLY A 301 30.01 62.70 26.27
C GLY A 301 29.23 63.81 26.97
N LEU A 302 28.30 63.49 27.89
CA LEU A 302 27.54 64.42 28.70
C LEU A 302 28.43 65.18 29.65
N ALA A 303 29.43 64.55 30.27
CA ALA A 303 30.43 65.22 31.16
C ALA A 303 31.29 66.22 30.39
N ILE A 304 31.71 65.91 29.14
CA ILE A 304 32.44 66.81 28.27
C ILE A 304 31.61 68.02 27.88
N VAL A 305 30.31 67.82 27.54
CA VAL A 305 29.43 68.94 27.22
C VAL A 305 29.19 69.88 28.43
N LEU A 306 29.00 69.29 29.62
CA LEU A 306 28.88 70.06 30.87
C LEU A 306 30.17 70.84 31.24
N ALA A 307 31.34 70.21 31.02
CA ALA A 307 32.61 70.88 31.26
C ALA A 307 32.87 72.05 30.29
N LEU A 308 32.40 71.98 29.07
CA LEU A 308 32.50 73.04 28.06
C LEU A 308 31.41 74.12 28.19
N SER A 309 30.33 73.87 28.92
CA SER A 309 29.23 74.83 29.11
C SER A 309 29.32 75.65 30.42
N VAL A 310 30.33 75.44 31.28
CA VAL A 310 30.51 76.25 32.44
C VAL A 310 31.13 77.61 32.00
N PRO A 311 30.38 78.74 32.10
CA PRO A 311 30.87 80.01 31.70
C PRO A 311 32.04 80.38 32.63
N ARG A 312 33.15 80.93 32.04
CA ARG A 312 34.27 81.50 32.74
C ARG A 312 33.82 82.80 33.50
N ILE A 313 33.08 82.66 34.60
CA ILE A 313 32.58 83.81 35.40
C ILE A 313 33.41 84.07 36.64
N PHE A 314 34.45 83.40 36.91
CA PHE A 314 35.29 83.66 38.14
C PHE A 314 36.74 83.98 37.80
N ARG A 315 36.99 85.18 37.15
CA ARG A 315 38.28 85.79 37.10
C ARG A 315 38.20 87.32 36.98
N ARG A 316 37.72 87.99 38.04
CA ARG A 316 37.97 89.37 38.28
C ARG A 316 37.60 89.71 39.71
N ARG A 317 38.56 89.64 40.63
CA ARG A 317 38.66 90.53 41.77
C ARG A 317 39.85 90.06 42.61
N THR A 318 41.00 90.72 42.42
CA THR A 318 41.90 91.21 43.47
C THR A 318 43.05 91.95 42.79
N ASN A 319 42.92 93.23 42.69
CA ASN A 319 43.96 94.17 42.71
C ASN A 319 43.39 95.52 43.11
N HIS A 320 43.53 95.88 44.41
CA HIS A 320 43.80 97.20 44.85
C HIS A 320 44.17 97.22 46.35
N ASN A 321 45.38 97.68 46.56
CA ASN A 321 46.21 98.12 47.67
C ASN A 321 47.13 97.15 48.33
#